data_ec214500e5f1ec6b2e08c55509981662
#
_entry.id   ec214500e5f1ec6b2e08c55509981662
#
_cell.length_a   1.000
_cell.length_b   1.000
_cell.length_c   1.000
_cell.angle_alpha   90.00
_cell.angle_beta   90.00
_cell.angle_gamma   90.00
#
_symmetry.space_group_name_H-M   'P 1'
#
loop_
_entity.id
_entity.type
_entity.pdbx_description
1 polymer ?
#
loop_
_entity_poly.entity_id
_entity_poly.type
_entity_poly.pdbx_seq_one_letter_code
_entity_poly.pdbx_strand_id
1 'polypeptide(L)'
;MIKYFKIVLLIVVGSWLTACHSKSKTKSTSGEKPKTETNVSSSKMKNVADLLGVKESEIKNEDLYKFIAAWYGTPYKYGGCDIKGTDCSCLTINLYQKVFKKNLPRTADEMMKMCDKLSSSKVEEGDMVFFKIESKQVTHVGVYLKNDKFIHASTKKGVMISDLNEPYFKKYFYTFGRLK
;
A
#
# COMPACT_ATOMS: atom_id res chain seq x y z
N MET A 1 43.63 -45.79 -10.03
CA MET A 1 44.89 -45.44 -9.37
C MET A 1 44.58 -44.29 -8.44
N ILE A 2 44.22 -44.52 -7.22
CA ILE A 2 44.94 -44.57 -5.95
C ILE A 2 45.97 -43.41 -5.82
N LYS A 3 45.70 -42.43 -4.97
CA LYS A 3 46.60 -42.18 -3.85
C LYS A 3 45.95 -41.17 -2.87
N TYR A 4 45.72 -41.69 -1.70
CA TYR A 4 45.49 -41.04 -0.41
C TYR A 4 46.67 -40.13 -0.02
N PHE A 5 46.41 -39.02 0.69
CA PHE A 5 47.35 -38.58 1.71
C PHE A 5 46.62 -38.11 2.94
N LYS A 6 46.98 -38.72 4.03
CA LYS A 6 46.48 -38.60 5.42
C LYS A 6 47.23 -37.52 6.19
N ILE A 7 46.55 -36.98 7.16
CA ILE A 7 46.96 -36.65 8.55
C ILE A 7 47.94 -35.46 8.71
N VAL A 8 47.61 -34.52 9.57
CA VAL A 8 48.11 -34.45 10.98
C VAL A 8 47.31 -33.41 11.80
N LEU A 9 46.87 -33.89 12.90
CA LEU A 9 46.28 -33.28 14.11
C LEU A 9 47.36 -32.49 14.89
N LEU A 10 47.00 -31.27 15.37
CA LEU A 10 47.66 -30.75 16.59
C LEU A 10 46.72 -29.84 17.37
N ILE A 11 46.47 -30.30 18.58
CA ILE A 11 45.75 -29.68 19.68
C ILE A 11 46.70 -28.70 20.36
N VAL A 12 46.24 -27.46 20.61
CA VAL A 12 46.81 -26.68 21.72
C VAL A 12 45.66 -26.05 22.51
N VAL A 13 45.59 -26.53 23.74
CA VAL A 13 44.77 -26.06 24.85
C VAL A 13 45.41 -24.79 25.42
N GLY A 14 44.62 -23.82 25.69
CA GLY A 14 45.06 -22.62 26.38
C GLY A 14 43.88 -21.86 27.02
N SER A 15 43.51 -22.26 28.22
CA SER A 15 42.62 -21.55 29.12
C SER A 15 43.18 -20.21 29.54
N TRP A 16 42.39 -19.18 29.48
CA TRP A 16 42.51 -18.05 30.43
C TRP A 16 41.13 -17.46 30.68
N LEU A 17 40.61 -17.72 31.86
CA LEU A 17 39.45 -17.05 32.46
C LEU A 17 39.90 -15.70 33.02
N THR A 18 39.27 -14.63 32.60
CA THR A 18 39.17 -13.42 33.41
C THR A 18 37.75 -12.88 33.34
N ALA A 19 37.05 -13.12 34.44
CA ALA A 19 35.74 -12.52 34.71
C ALA A 19 35.95 -11.07 35.12
N CYS A 20 35.41 -10.14 34.29
CA CYS A 20 35.14 -8.77 34.75
C CYS A 20 33.64 -8.60 34.96
N HIS A 21 33.25 -8.63 36.20
CA HIS A 21 31.91 -8.36 36.70
C HIS A 21 31.71 -6.83 36.78
N SER A 22 31.09 -6.26 35.73
CA SER A 22 30.65 -4.85 35.76
C SER A 22 29.17 -4.80 36.12
N LYS A 23 28.85 -4.39 37.34
CA LYS A 23 27.51 -4.04 37.79
C LYS A 23 27.07 -2.77 37.13
N SER A 24 26.25 -2.87 36.05
CA SER A 24 25.49 -1.74 35.53
C SER A 24 24.18 -1.61 36.31
N LYS A 25 24.05 -0.49 37.04
CA LYS A 25 22.81 -0.08 37.71
C LYS A 25 21.74 0.19 36.67
N THR A 26 20.72 -0.66 36.62
CA THR A 26 19.50 -0.43 35.86
C THR A 26 18.73 0.75 36.47
N LYS A 27 18.81 1.88 35.82
CA LYS A 27 17.93 3.01 36.10
C LYS A 27 16.65 2.80 35.29
N SER A 28 15.57 2.45 35.98
CA SER A 28 14.24 2.36 35.40
C SER A 28 13.81 3.75 34.92
N THR A 29 13.85 3.96 33.62
CA THR A 29 13.25 5.12 32.99
C THR A 29 11.86 4.70 32.51
N SER A 30 10.84 5.29 33.14
CA SER A 30 9.44 5.20 32.79
C SER A 30 9.24 5.46 31.29
N GLY A 31 8.44 4.57 30.65
CA GLY A 31 8.17 4.59 29.23
C GLY A 31 7.49 5.88 28.80
N GLU A 32 8.20 6.66 28.04
CA GLU A 32 7.67 7.74 27.23
C GLU A 32 7.29 7.11 25.89
N LYS A 33 5.96 6.96 25.64
CA LYS A 33 5.43 6.58 24.33
C LYS A 33 5.91 7.61 23.31
N PRO A 34 6.38 7.19 22.13
CA PRO A 34 6.82 8.15 21.10
C PRO A 34 5.63 8.95 20.58
N LYS A 35 5.57 10.20 20.97
CA LYS A 35 4.58 11.21 20.52
C LYS A 35 4.72 11.58 19.03
N THR A 36 5.71 11.06 18.35
CA THR A 36 6.06 11.48 16.97
C THR A 36 5.25 10.76 15.89
N GLU A 37 4.85 9.50 16.10
CA GLU A 37 4.09 8.73 15.08
C GLU A 37 2.63 9.17 14.96
N THR A 38 2.02 9.59 16.05
CA THR A 38 0.61 10.05 16.07
C THR A 38 0.42 11.37 15.33
N ASN A 39 1.36 12.31 15.42
CA ASN A 39 1.27 13.61 14.78
C ASN A 39 1.47 13.56 13.26
N VAL A 40 2.35 12.68 12.76
CA VAL A 40 2.58 12.50 11.30
C VAL A 40 1.37 11.82 10.65
N SER A 41 0.74 10.89 11.34
CA SER A 41 -0.48 10.23 10.85
C SER A 41 -1.65 11.20 10.75
N SER A 42 -1.87 12.04 11.77
CA SER A 42 -2.95 13.02 11.80
C SER A 42 -2.81 14.08 10.70
N SER A 43 -1.61 14.62 10.47
CA SER A 43 -1.38 15.60 9.40
C SER A 43 -1.61 15.02 8.00
N LYS A 44 -1.22 13.76 7.77
CA LYS A 44 -1.47 13.06 6.49
C LYS A 44 -2.96 12.78 6.28
N MET A 45 -3.69 12.41 7.32
CA MET A 45 -5.14 12.21 7.25
C MET A 45 -5.86 13.50 6.91
N LYS A 46 -5.49 14.62 7.53
CA LYS A 46 -6.01 15.94 7.20
C LYS A 46 -5.79 16.29 5.73
N ASN A 47 -4.57 16.07 5.22
CA ASN A 47 -4.27 16.32 3.81
C ASN A 47 -5.15 15.49 2.87
N VAL A 48 -5.44 14.24 3.22
CA VAL A 48 -6.33 13.38 2.42
C VAL A 48 -7.78 13.89 2.48
N ALA A 49 -8.27 14.30 3.64
CA ALA A 49 -9.60 14.89 3.81
C ALA A 49 -9.75 16.18 2.98
N ASP A 50 -8.74 17.06 3.01
CA ASP A 50 -8.70 18.28 2.21
C ASP A 50 -8.74 17.98 0.70
N LEU A 51 -7.99 16.97 0.22
CA LEU A 51 -8.01 16.53 -1.18
C LEU A 51 -9.37 16.00 -1.63
N LEU A 52 -10.15 15.44 -0.71
CA LEU A 52 -11.50 14.95 -0.96
C LEU A 52 -12.57 16.04 -0.84
N GLY A 53 -12.24 17.19 -0.25
CA GLY A 53 -13.19 18.23 0.06
C GLY A 53 -14.19 17.84 1.17
N VAL A 54 -13.75 17.03 2.15
CA VAL A 54 -14.56 16.55 3.27
C VAL A 54 -13.91 16.91 4.61
N LYS A 55 -14.70 16.94 5.67
CA LYS A 55 -14.16 17.05 7.04
C LYS A 55 -13.64 15.70 7.51
N GLU A 56 -12.61 15.66 8.35
CA GLU A 56 -12.11 14.42 8.95
C GLU A 56 -13.22 13.62 9.67
N SER A 57 -14.18 14.31 10.30
CA SER A 57 -15.34 13.70 10.96
C SER A 57 -16.31 12.97 10.02
N GLU A 58 -16.21 13.18 8.71
CA GLU A 58 -17.01 12.51 7.68
C GLU A 58 -16.36 11.25 7.15
N ILE A 59 -15.12 10.99 7.57
CA ILE A 59 -14.36 9.79 7.25
C ILE A 59 -14.88 8.62 8.10
N LYS A 60 -15.59 7.68 7.48
CA LYS A 60 -16.15 6.51 8.17
C LYS A 60 -15.21 5.30 8.16
N ASN A 61 -14.49 5.11 7.09
CA ASN A 61 -13.56 3.98 6.94
C ASN A 61 -12.13 4.42 7.22
N GLU A 62 -11.78 4.53 8.52
CA GLU A 62 -10.44 4.96 8.92
C GLU A 62 -9.30 4.11 8.32
N ASP A 63 -9.47 2.79 8.20
CA ASP A 63 -8.44 1.91 7.67
C ASP A 63 -8.12 2.21 6.21
N LEU A 64 -9.16 2.52 5.40
CA LEU A 64 -9.00 2.95 4.02
C LEU A 64 -8.17 4.25 3.94
N TYR A 65 -8.52 5.23 4.72
CA TYR A 65 -7.83 6.53 4.67
C TYR A 65 -6.44 6.51 5.30
N LYS A 66 -6.21 5.69 6.31
CA LYS A 66 -4.87 5.39 6.83
C LYS A 66 -3.98 4.73 5.76
N PHE A 67 -4.55 3.78 5.00
CA PHE A 67 -3.85 3.19 3.87
C PHE A 67 -3.50 4.24 2.81
N ILE A 68 -4.47 5.05 2.40
CA ILE A 68 -4.27 6.13 1.42
C ILE A 68 -3.17 7.07 1.88
N ALA A 69 -3.23 7.56 3.11
CA ALA A 69 -2.23 8.47 3.68
C ALA A 69 -0.81 7.87 3.72
N ALA A 70 -0.71 6.55 3.92
CA ALA A 70 0.58 5.84 3.91
C ALA A 70 1.15 5.67 2.50
N TRP A 71 0.29 5.48 1.48
CA TRP A 71 0.70 5.19 0.12
C TRP A 71 0.74 6.41 -0.81
N TYR A 72 0.10 7.52 -0.44
CA TYR A 72 0.09 8.75 -1.23
C TYR A 72 1.50 9.23 -1.56
N GLY A 73 1.77 9.50 -2.83
CA GLY A 73 3.08 9.91 -3.33
C GLY A 73 4.06 8.76 -3.61
N THR A 74 3.68 7.50 -3.36
CA THR A 74 4.51 6.34 -3.77
C THR A 74 4.78 6.41 -5.28
N PRO A 75 6.04 6.28 -5.73
CA PRO A 75 6.36 6.35 -7.16
C PRO A 75 5.66 5.26 -7.97
N TYR A 76 5.35 5.56 -9.24
CA TYR A 76 4.90 4.53 -10.17
C TYR A 76 6.06 3.63 -10.57
N LYS A 77 5.82 2.32 -10.54
CA LYS A 77 6.75 1.31 -11.07
C LYS A 77 5.92 0.20 -11.70
N TYR A 78 6.07 -0.02 -13.00
CA TYR A 78 5.41 -1.12 -13.68
C TYR A 78 5.80 -2.47 -13.05
N GLY A 79 4.82 -3.27 -12.68
CA GLY A 79 5.04 -4.53 -11.97
C GLY A 79 5.44 -4.38 -10.49
N GLY A 80 5.67 -3.16 -10.00
CA GLY A 80 5.99 -2.89 -8.62
C GLY A 80 4.81 -3.11 -7.67
N CYS A 81 5.09 -3.51 -6.43
CA CYS A 81 4.06 -3.90 -5.47
C CYS A 81 4.37 -3.50 -4.02
N ASP A 82 5.16 -2.48 -3.82
CA ASP A 82 5.50 -1.98 -2.49
C ASP A 82 5.57 -0.44 -2.45
N ILE A 83 5.89 0.12 -1.28
CA ILE A 83 5.96 1.56 -1.06
C ILE A 83 7.15 2.24 -1.76
N LYS A 84 8.12 1.47 -2.28
CA LYS A 84 9.23 2.00 -3.09
C LYS A 84 8.86 2.14 -4.56
N GLY A 85 7.73 1.54 -4.97
CA GLY A 85 7.17 1.66 -6.30
C GLY A 85 6.05 0.66 -6.54
N THR A 86 4.93 1.16 -7.08
CA THR A 86 3.74 0.34 -7.33
C THR A 86 3.09 0.67 -8.67
N ASP A 87 2.37 -0.28 -9.25
CA ASP A 87 1.44 -0.02 -10.34
C ASP A 87 -0.02 0.05 -9.86
N CYS A 88 -0.95 0.36 -10.75
CA CYS A 88 -2.37 0.57 -10.42
C CYS A 88 -3.02 -0.68 -9.83
N SER A 89 -2.79 -1.85 -10.41
CA SER A 89 -3.38 -3.09 -9.93
C SER A 89 -2.75 -3.55 -8.61
N CYS A 90 -1.44 -3.38 -8.42
CA CYS A 90 -0.81 -3.76 -7.18
C CYS A 90 -1.15 -2.83 -6.00
N LEU A 91 -1.32 -1.54 -6.25
CA LEU A 91 -1.90 -0.62 -5.26
C LEU A 91 -3.27 -1.12 -4.80
N THR A 92 -4.14 -1.48 -5.76
CA THR A 92 -5.49 -1.98 -5.48
C THR A 92 -5.46 -3.31 -4.71
N ILE A 93 -4.58 -4.25 -5.08
CA ILE A 93 -4.36 -5.51 -4.34
C ILE A 93 -4.00 -5.23 -2.88
N ASN A 94 -2.98 -4.39 -2.64
CA ASN A 94 -2.53 -4.07 -1.29
C ASN A 94 -3.63 -3.40 -0.47
N LEU A 95 -4.39 -2.48 -1.08
CA LEU A 95 -5.52 -1.83 -0.43
C LEU A 95 -6.60 -2.86 -0.04
N TYR A 96 -7.02 -3.69 -0.97
CA TYR A 96 -8.08 -4.68 -0.70
C TYR A 96 -7.65 -5.72 0.33
N GLN A 97 -6.42 -6.18 0.27
CA GLN A 97 -5.87 -7.11 1.26
C GLN A 97 -5.76 -6.46 2.64
N LYS A 98 -5.28 -5.22 2.72
CA LYS A 98 -5.06 -4.55 4.00
C LYS A 98 -6.36 -4.10 4.65
N VAL A 99 -7.26 -3.48 3.88
CA VAL A 99 -8.49 -2.85 4.36
C VAL A 99 -9.66 -3.84 4.42
N PHE A 100 -9.91 -4.54 3.32
CA PHE A 100 -11.10 -5.39 3.18
C PHE A 100 -10.84 -6.88 3.42
N LYS A 101 -9.56 -7.30 3.64
CA LYS A 101 -9.15 -8.69 3.82
C LYS A 101 -9.54 -9.58 2.63
N LYS A 102 -9.53 -9.03 1.42
CA LYS A 102 -9.87 -9.69 0.16
C LYS A 102 -8.64 -9.80 -0.74
N ASN A 103 -8.52 -10.93 -1.44
CA ASN A 103 -7.49 -11.14 -2.43
C ASN A 103 -8.02 -10.79 -3.81
N LEU A 104 -7.19 -10.12 -4.62
CA LEU A 104 -7.50 -9.75 -6.00
C LEU A 104 -6.49 -10.37 -6.96
N PRO A 105 -6.87 -10.62 -8.23
CA PRO A 105 -5.96 -11.07 -9.26
C PRO A 105 -4.97 -9.96 -9.65
N ARG A 106 -3.94 -10.34 -10.41
CA ARG A 106 -2.81 -9.42 -10.69
C ARG A 106 -3.16 -8.28 -11.64
N THR A 107 -4.08 -8.47 -12.54
CA THR A 107 -4.38 -7.49 -13.60
C THR A 107 -5.72 -6.79 -13.41
N ALA A 108 -5.81 -5.53 -13.87
CA ALA A 108 -7.04 -4.75 -13.81
C ALA A 108 -8.21 -5.41 -14.58
N ASP A 109 -7.93 -6.08 -15.70
CA ASP A 109 -8.94 -6.76 -16.49
C ASP A 109 -9.51 -8.00 -15.79
N GLU A 110 -8.66 -8.75 -15.11
CA GLU A 110 -9.10 -9.88 -14.28
C GLU A 110 -9.90 -9.41 -13.06
N MET A 111 -9.48 -8.32 -12.41
CA MET A 111 -10.23 -7.71 -11.30
C MET A 111 -11.65 -7.33 -11.76
N MET A 112 -11.76 -6.67 -12.91
CA MET A 112 -13.06 -6.28 -13.48
C MET A 112 -13.98 -7.49 -13.70
N LYS A 113 -13.45 -8.63 -14.15
CA LYS A 113 -14.22 -9.87 -14.37
C LYS A 113 -14.76 -10.48 -13.07
N MET A 114 -14.12 -10.20 -11.93
CA MET A 114 -14.58 -10.64 -10.60
C MET A 114 -15.63 -9.71 -9.97
N CYS A 115 -15.94 -8.59 -10.62
CA CYS A 115 -16.85 -7.59 -10.07
C CYS A 115 -18.23 -7.63 -10.73
N ASP A 116 -19.23 -7.27 -9.95
CA ASP A 116 -20.51 -6.80 -10.47
C ASP A 116 -20.37 -5.35 -10.91
N LYS A 117 -20.80 -5.04 -12.13
CA LYS A 117 -20.77 -3.67 -12.64
C LYS A 117 -21.82 -2.81 -11.95
N LEU A 118 -21.45 -1.60 -11.60
CA LEU A 118 -22.31 -0.66 -10.92
C LEU A 118 -22.58 0.58 -11.77
N SER A 119 -23.78 1.13 -11.62
CA SER A 119 -24.09 2.49 -12.08
C SER A 119 -23.50 3.53 -11.12
N SER A 120 -23.32 4.76 -11.57
CA SER A 120 -22.85 5.87 -10.75
C SER A 120 -23.72 6.15 -9.51
N SER A 121 -25.01 5.80 -9.58
CA SER A 121 -25.94 5.97 -8.45
C SER A 121 -25.80 4.90 -7.35
N LYS A 122 -25.04 3.81 -7.61
CA LYS A 122 -24.86 2.69 -6.69
C LYS A 122 -23.42 2.53 -6.22
N VAL A 123 -22.50 3.35 -6.72
CA VAL A 123 -21.10 3.31 -6.32
C VAL A 123 -20.93 3.81 -4.88
N GLU A 124 -20.12 3.12 -4.13
CA GLU A 124 -19.78 3.42 -2.74
C GLU A 124 -18.27 3.48 -2.55
N GLU A 125 -17.86 4.11 -1.47
CA GLU A 125 -16.47 4.20 -1.06
C GLU A 125 -15.86 2.78 -0.91
N GLY A 126 -14.73 2.57 -1.59
CA GLY A 126 -14.06 1.28 -1.63
C GLY A 126 -14.34 0.46 -2.89
N ASP A 127 -15.35 0.82 -3.70
CA ASP A 127 -15.57 0.16 -4.99
C ASP A 127 -14.44 0.44 -5.97
N MET A 128 -14.19 -0.46 -6.90
CA MET A 128 -13.19 -0.26 -7.94
C MET A 128 -13.72 0.61 -9.07
N VAL A 129 -12.81 1.39 -9.65
CA VAL A 129 -13.06 2.20 -10.86
C VAL A 129 -12.17 1.68 -11.97
N PHE A 130 -12.75 1.34 -13.11
CA PHE A 130 -12.05 0.74 -14.24
C PHE A 130 -12.02 1.65 -15.46
N PHE A 131 -10.88 1.67 -16.15
CA PHE A 131 -10.66 2.48 -17.34
C PHE A 131 -10.11 1.63 -18.49
N LYS A 132 -10.52 1.99 -19.72
CA LYS A 132 -9.99 1.46 -20.98
C LYS A 132 -9.13 2.52 -21.66
N ILE A 133 -7.90 2.68 -21.20
CA ILE A 133 -7.01 3.71 -21.73
C ILE A 133 -6.38 3.18 -23.02
N GLU A 134 -6.76 3.79 -24.14
CA GLU A 134 -6.27 3.48 -25.50
C GLU A 134 -6.30 1.98 -25.84
N SER A 135 -7.29 1.27 -25.28
CA SER A 135 -7.42 -0.19 -25.42
C SER A 135 -8.89 -0.61 -25.44
N LYS A 136 -9.16 -1.80 -26.02
CA LYS A 136 -10.46 -2.46 -25.91
C LYS A 136 -10.62 -3.19 -24.56
N GLN A 137 -9.52 -3.54 -23.90
CA GLN A 137 -9.51 -4.19 -22.58
C GLN A 137 -9.36 -3.16 -21.46
N VAL A 138 -9.67 -3.56 -20.24
CA VAL A 138 -9.40 -2.73 -19.05
C VAL A 138 -7.90 -2.71 -18.80
N THR A 139 -7.32 -1.51 -18.82
CA THR A 139 -5.87 -1.31 -18.65
C THR A 139 -5.50 -0.58 -17.37
N HIS A 140 -6.48 0.04 -16.70
CA HIS A 140 -6.22 0.79 -15.49
C HIS A 140 -7.34 0.61 -14.46
N VAL A 141 -6.98 0.65 -13.19
CA VAL A 141 -7.87 0.52 -12.05
C VAL A 141 -7.50 1.50 -10.95
N GLY A 142 -8.50 1.99 -10.25
CA GLY A 142 -8.39 2.75 -9.02
C GLY A 142 -9.48 2.32 -8.03
N VAL A 143 -9.50 2.94 -6.87
CA VAL A 143 -10.52 2.71 -5.84
C VAL A 143 -11.28 4.01 -5.61
N TYR A 144 -12.60 3.94 -5.75
CA TYR A 144 -13.50 5.06 -5.55
C TYR A 144 -13.50 5.50 -4.08
N LEU A 145 -13.54 6.79 -3.89
CA LEU A 145 -13.62 7.44 -2.59
C LEU A 145 -14.95 8.21 -2.49
N LYS A 146 -14.89 9.48 -2.16
CA LYS A 146 -16.05 10.38 -2.11
C LYS A 146 -15.94 11.47 -3.16
N ASN A 147 -17.09 12.10 -3.50
CA ASN A 147 -17.13 13.30 -4.34
C ASN A 147 -16.45 13.08 -5.70
N ASP A 148 -16.75 11.96 -6.37
CA ASP A 148 -16.15 11.57 -7.65
C ASP A 148 -14.61 11.46 -7.65
N LYS A 149 -14.01 11.37 -6.46
CA LYS A 149 -12.57 11.15 -6.32
C LYS A 149 -12.25 9.66 -6.24
N PHE A 150 -11.07 9.30 -6.71
CA PHE A 150 -10.55 7.94 -6.61
C PHE A 150 -9.03 7.94 -6.42
N ILE A 151 -8.51 6.96 -5.71
CA ILE A 151 -7.08 6.74 -5.57
C ILE A 151 -6.60 5.78 -6.65
N HIS A 152 -5.46 6.07 -7.25
CA HIS A 152 -4.80 5.21 -8.24
C HIS A 152 -3.29 5.47 -8.30
N ALA A 153 -2.53 4.60 -8.99
CA ALA A 153 -1.13 4.85 -9.31
C ALA A 153 -1.02 5.42 -10.73
N SER A 154 -0.76 6.72 -10.82
CA SER A 154 -0.51 7.44 -12.07
C SER A 154 0.90 7.14 -12.58
N THR A 155 1.06 6.83 -13.88
CA THR A 155 2.38 6.60 -14.51
C THR A 155 3.30 7.82 -14.45
N LYS A 156 2.74 9.02 -14.33
CA LYS A 156 3.52 10.28 -14.28
C LYS A 156 3.76 10.80 -12.88
N LYS A 157 2.82 10.59 -11.95
CA LYS A 157 2.81 11.24 -10.62
C LYS A 157 2.85 10.25 -9.45
N GLY A 158 2.84 8.94 -9.71
CA GLY A 158 2.74 7.93 -8.67
C GLY A 158 1.34 7.85 -8.07
N VAL A 159 1.27 7.38 -6.84
CA VAL A 159 -0.01 7.22 -6.11
C VAL A 159 -0.60 8.57 -5.78
N MET A 160 -1.82 8.82 -6.27
CA MET A 160 -2.52 10.09 -6.11
C MET A 160 -4.03 9.90 -6.09
N ILE A 161 -4.72 10.93 -5.65
CA ILE A 161 -6.18 11.06 -5.77
C ILE A 161 -6.46 11.93 -7.00
N SER A 162 -7.35 11.47 -7.86
CA SER A 162 -7.84 12.18 -9.05
C SER A 162 -9.35 12.29 -9.06
N ASP A 163 -9.88 13.16 -9.92
CA ASP A 163 -11.31 13.39 -10.10
C ASP A 163 -11.79 12.68 -11.37
N LEU A 164 -12.89 11.91 -11.27
CA LEU A 164 -13.53 11.27 -12.42
C LEU A 164 -14.06 12.25 -13.47
N ASN A 165 -14.30 13.50 -13.06
CA ASN A 165 -14.76 14.58 -13.93
C ASN A 165 -13.63 15.22 -14.75
N GLU A 166 -12.35 14.93 -14.45
CA GLU A 166 -11.23 15.35 -15.29
C GLU A 166 -11.41 14.82 -16.73
N PRO A 167 -11.20 15.64 -17.78
CA PRO A 167 -11.44 15.24 -19.17
C PRO A 167 -10.78 13.92 -19.57
N TYR A 168 -9.57 13.67 -19.06
CA TYR A 168 -8.83 12.44 -19.31
C TYR A 168 -9.56 11.21 -18.75
N PHE A 169 -9.93 11.22 -17.47
CA PHE A 169 -10.60 10.09 -16.84
C PHE A 169 -12.01 9.90 -17.36
N LYS A 170 -12.74 10.98 -17.59
CA LYS A 170 -14.09 10.94 -18.19
C LYS A 170 -14.08 10.29 -19.57
N LYS A 171 -13.05 10.55 -20.39
CA LYS A 171 -12.88 9.95 -21.71
C LYS A 171 -12.68 8.43 -21.66
N TYR A 172 -11.89 7.95 -20.70
CA TYR A 172 -11.48 6.54 -20.63
C TYR A 172 -12.25 5.72 -19.60
N PHE A 173 -13.15 6.34 -18.85
CA PHE A 173 -13.98 5.64 -17.87
C PHE A 173 -14.76 4.51 -18.54
N TYR A 174 -14.74 3.34 -17.90
CA TYR A 174 -15.46 2.18 -18.39
C TYR A 174 -16.61 1.78 -17.47
N THR A 175 -16.34 1.55 -16.20
CA THR A 175 -17.38 1.14 -15.23
C THR A 175 -16.84 1.24 -13.80
N PHE A 176 -17.78 1.31 -12.86
CA PHE A 176 -17.49 0.93 -11.47
C PHE A 176 -17.72 -0.57 -11.29
N GLY A 177 -17.07 -1.15 -10.26
CA GLY A 177 -17.25 -2.56 -9.94
C GLY A 177 -17.10 -2.85 -8.46
N ARG A 178 -18.03 -3.64 -7.93
CA ARG A 178 -17.97 -4.20 -6.58
C ARG A 178 -17.60 -5.67 -6.64
N LEU A 179 -16.63 -6.06 -5.83
CA LEU A 179 -16.22 -7.46 -5.74
C LEU A 179 -17.39 -8.34 -5.27
N LYS A 180 -17.62 -9.44 -6.02
CA LYS A 180 -18.66 -10.44 -5.72
C LYS A 180 -18.45 -11.13 -4.39
#